data_4f92ba1ac03241348bcb4fda4b74ce0e
#
_entry.id   4f92ba1ac03241348bcb4fda4b74ce0e
#
_cell.length_a   1.000
_cell.length_b   1.000
_cell.length_c   1.000
_cell.angle_alpha   90.00
_cell.angle_beta   90.00
_cell.angle_gamma   90.00
#
_symmetry.space_group_name_H-M   'P 1'
#
loop_
_entity.id
_entity.type
_entity.pdbx_description
1 polymer ?
#
loop_
_entity_poly.entity_id
_entity_poly.type
_entity_poly.pdbx_seq_one_letter_code
_entity_poly.pdbx_strand_id
1 'polypeptide(L)'
;GHNVTVFNRTKSKAEKWLKTYSGKMAETPAEAAKDSDFVFTCVGNDNDLKEVTFEKNGIFKSIKKGSVYIDNTTASATIAREIYDYAKKNNFGFLDAPVSGGQAGAENGALTVMIGGDKKDFDKASPIINCYSKKMKLLGKAGSGQLAKMVNQICIAGLVQGLSEGINFGIKAGLNMEEVIEVISKGAAQSWQMENRYKTMIEDKFDFGFAVNWMRKDLKFALEEAKKN
;
A
#
# COMPACT_ATOMS: atom_id res chain seq x y z
N GLY A 1 1.74 -12.22 21.34
CA GLY A 1 1.47 -12.43 19.93
C GLY A 1 -0.02 -12.34 19.63
N HIS A 2 -0.37 -12.31 18.36
CA HIS A 2 -1.76 -12.26 17.89
C HIS A 2 -2.14 -13.59 17.25
N ASN A 3 -3.42 -13.96 17.32
CA ASN A 3 -3.96 -15.08 16.55
C ASN A 3 -4.22 -14.58 15.13
N VAL A 4 -3.52 -15.14 14.14
CA VAL A 4 -3.61 -14.68 12.76
C VAL A 4 -4.29 -15.73 11.89
N THR A 5 -5.27 -15.31 11.10
CA THR A 5 -5.89 -16.12 10.04
C THR A 5 -5.65 -15.44 8.71
N VAL A 6 -5.08 -16.15 7.74
CA VAL A 6 -4.76 -15.61 6.42
C VAL A 6 -5.64 -16.21 5.32
N PHE A 7 -5.95 -15.39 4.34
CA PHE A 7 -6.55 -15.80 3.08
C PHE A 7 -5.75 -15.23 1.91
N ASN A 8 -5.60 -16.00 0.86
CA ASN A 8 -5.10 -15.51 -0.42
C ASN A 8 -5.81 -16.25 -1.57
N ARG A 9 -6.25 -15.52 -2.61
CA ARG A 9 -6.84 -16.08 -3.83
C ARG A 9 -5.94 -17.18 -4.45
N THR A 10 -4.62 -16.99 -4.39
CA THR A 10 -3.63 -18.02 -4.73
C THR A 10 -3.29 -18.81 -3.46
N LYS A 11 -3.97 -19.94 -3.25
CA LYS A 11 -3.87 -20.78 -2.03
C LYS A 11 -2.42 -21.10 -1.63
N SER A 12 -1.56 -21.41 -2.59
CA SER A 12 -0.14 -21.72 -2.34
C SER A 12 0.64 -20.60 -1.65
N LYS A 13 0.20 -19.32 -1.78
CA LYS A 13 0.82 -18.21 -1.04
C LYS A 13 0.47 -18.24 0.44
N ALA A 14 -0.76 -18.57 0.79
CA ALA A 14 -1.17 -18.75 2.19
C ALA A 14 -0.50 -19.99 2.81
N GLU A 15 -0.41 -21.10 2.06
CA GLU A 15 0.31 -22.30 2.48
C GLU A 15 1.81 -22.03 2.73
N LYS A 16 2.45 -21.24 1.83
CA LYS A 16 3.85 -20.82 2.03
C LYS A 16 4.01 -19.98 3.30
N TRP A 17 3.07 -19.08 3.57
CA TRP A 17 3.09 -18.25 4.78
C TRP A 17 3.01 -19.11 6.05
N LEU A 18 2.15 -20.13 6.08
CA LEU A 18 2.02 -21.05 7.21
C LEU A 18 3.27 -21.90 7.49
N LYS A 19 4.15 -22.10 6.49
CA LYS A 19 5.44 -22.78 6.71
C LYS A 19 6.43 -21.93 7.50
N THR A 20 6.24 -20.62 7.51
CA THR A 20 7.16 -19.68 8.15
C THR A 20 6.59 -19.10 9.44
N TYR A 21 5.27 -18.91 9.50
CA TYR A 21 4.59 -18.22 10.60
C TYR A 21 3.48 -19.04 11.20
N SER A 22 3.27 -18.91 12.50
CA SER A 22 2.14 -19.53 13.22
C SER A 22 0.83 -18.81 12.87
N GLY A 23 -0.21 -19.57 12.53
CA GLY A 23 -1.51 -19.04 12.23
C GLY A 23 -2.46 -20.07 11.64
N LYS A 24 -3.55 -19.59 11.05
CA LYS A 24 -4.54 -20.41 10.36
C LYS A 24 -4.72 -19.91 8.93
N MET A 25 -5.15 -20.78 8.04
CA MET A 25 -5.59 -20.42 6.69
C MET A 25 -7.11 -20.58 6.60
N ALA A 26 -7.74 -19.65 5.91
CA ALA A 26 -9.15 -19.71 5.56
C ALA A 26 -9.30 -19.95 4.04
N GLU A 27 -10.43 -20.54 3.64
CA GLU A 27 -10.74 -20.78 2.23
C GLU A 27 -11.43 -19.56 1.58
N THR A 28 -11.98 -18.64 2.39
CA THR A 28 -12.66 -17.43 1.91
C THR A 28 -12.29 -16.20 2.74
N PRO A 29 -12.42 -14.98 2.18
CA PRO A 29 -12.27 -13.74 2.94
C PRO A 29 -13.22 -13.67 4.14
N ALA A 30 -14.46 -14.16 3.99
CA ALA A 30 -15.44 -14.20 5.08
C ALA A 30 -14.96 -15.08 6.24
N GLU A 31 -14.43 -16.27 5.96
CA GLU A 31 -13.89 -17.15 6.99
C GLU A 31 -12.68 -16.53 7.70
N ALA A 32 -11.80 -15.86 6.96
CA ALA A 32 -10.66 -15.16 7.55
C ALA A 32 -11.07 -14.01 8.47
N ALA A 33 -12.15 -13.29 8.13
CA ALA A 33 -12.64 -12.15 8.90
C ALA A 33 -13.48 -12.54 10.12
N LYS A 34 -14.00 -13.78 10.15
CA LYS A 34 -14.88 -14.25 11.20
C LYS A 34 -14.21 -14.16 12.56
N ASP A 35 -14.92 -13.60 13.55
CA ASP A 35 -14.50 -13.42 14.95
C ASP A 35 -13.20 -12.59 15.14
N SER A 36 -12.72 -11.94 14.08
CA SER A 36 -11.50 -11.11 14.12
C SER A 36 -11.76 -9.73 14.74
N ASP A 37 -10.84 -9.25 15.58
CA ASP A 37 -10.89 -7.89 16.13
C ASP A 37 -10.41 -6.86 15.12
N PHE A 38 -9.47 -7.26 14.27
CA PHE A 38 -8.89 -6.47 13.19
C PHE A 38 -8.85 -7.30 11.91
N VAL A 39 -9.29 -6.70 10.81
CA VAL A 39 -9.25 -7.31 9.49
C VAL A 39 -8.39 -6.45 8.58
N PHE A 40 -7.43 -7.03 7.89
CA PHE A 40 -6.52 -6.33 6.99
C PHE A 40 -6.69 -6.82 5.56
N THR A 41 -6.65 -5.91 4.61
CA THR A 41 -6.54 -6.24 3.18
C THR A 41 -5.37 -5.52 2.53
N CYS A 42 -4.77 -6.18 1.54
CA CYS A 42 -3.82 -5.59 0.62
C CYS A 42 -3.95 -6.32 -0.71
N VAL A 43 -4.76 -5.77 -1.62
CA VAL A 43 -5.10 -6.39 -2.91
C VAL A 43 -4.71 -5.47 -4.08
N GLY A 44 -5.09 -5.79 -5.31
CA GLY A 44 -4.53 -5.12 -6.48
C GLY A 44 -5.17 -3.78 -6.84
N ASN A 45 -6.49 -3.64 -6.69
CA ASN A 45 -7.27 -2.49 -7.18
C ASN A 45 -8.68 -2.47 -6.57
N ASP A 46 -9.53 -1.51 -7.01
CA ASP A 46 -10.91 -1.35 -6.56
C ASP A 46 -11.78 -2.59 -6.78
N ASN A 47 -11.62 -3.28 -7.93
CA ASN A 47 -12.40 -4.48 -8.24
C ASN A 47 -12.03 -5.64 -7.33
N ASP A 48 -10.74 -5.88 -7.14
CA ASP A 48 -10.26 -6.89 -6.19
C ASP A 48 -10.73 -6.57 -4.76
N LEU A 49 -10.77 -5.29 -4.40
CA LEU A 49 -11.25 -4.84 -3.09
C LEU A 49 -12.75 -5.08 -2.93
N LYS A 50 -13.55 -4.81 -3.96
CA LYS A 50 -14.99 -5.13 -3.97
C LYS A 50 -15.23 -6.63 -3.86
N GLU A 51 -14.46 -7.44 -4.59
CA GLU A 51 -14.53 -8.90 -4.55
C GLU A 51 -14.31 -9.43 -3.13
N VAL A 52 -13.23 -9.02 -2.46
CA VAL A 52 -12.91 -9.53 -1.12
C VAL A 52 -13.78 -8.95 -0.02
N THR A 53 -14.54 -7.87 -0.26
CA THR A 53 -15.38 -7.22 0.76
C THR A 53 -16.87 -7.49 0.59
N PHE A 54 -17.47 -7.17 -0.57
CA PHE A 54 -18.93 -7.15 -0.76
C PHE A 54 -19.51 -8.45 -1.30
N GLU A 55 -18.73 -9.26 -2.03
CA GLU A 55 -19.20 -10.47 -2.71
C GLU A 55 -19.71 -11.55 -1.72
N LYS A 56 -20.31 -12.64 -2.28
CA LYS A 56 -20.96 -13.70 -1.51
C LYS A 56 -20.09 -14.27 -0.37
N ASN A 57 -18.77 -14.41 -0.62
CA ASN A 57 -17.80 -14.94 0.34
C ASN A 57 -16.87 -13.82 0.88
N GLY A 58 -17.28 -12.56 0.75
CA GLY A 58 -16.52 -11.39 1.16
C GLY A 58 -16.58 -11.14 2.67
N ILE A 59 -15.60 -10.35 3.14
CA ILE A 59 -15.39 -9.96 4.54
C ILE A 59 -16.69 -9.50 5.22
N PHE A 60 -17.54 -8.73 4.52
CA PHE A 60 -18.73 -8.11 5.10
C PHE A 60 -19.86 -9.08 5.41
N LYS A 61 -19.72 -10.37 5.06
CA LYS A 61 -20.68 -11.42 5.46
C LYS A 61 -20.45 -11.94 6.88
N SER A 62 -19.26 -11.69 7.45
CA SER A 62 -18.87 -12.28 8.73
C SER A 62 -18.14 -11.34 9.67
N ILE A 63 -17.72 -10.15 9.21
CA ILE A 63 -17.03 -9.17 10.05
C ILE A 63 -17.92 -8.80 11.26
N LYS A 64 -17.36 -8.89 12.47
CA LYS A 64 -18.14 -8.62 13.68
C LYS A 64 -18.26 -7.14 13.99
N LYS A 65 -19.38 -6.79 14.63
CA LYS A 65 -19.59 -5.44 15.16
C LYS A 65 -18.47 -5.06 16.13
N GLY A 66 -18.01 -3.82 16.03
CA GLY A 66 -16.95 -3.28 16.89
C GLY A 66 -15.53 -3.66 16.47
N SER A 67 -15.31 -4.53 15.46
CA SER A 67 -13.97 -4.73 14.87
C SER A 67 -13.53 -3.50 14.07
N VAL A 68 -12.28 -3.46 13.64
CA VAL A 68 -11.76 -2.45 12.73
C VAL A 68 -11.25 -3.12 11.46
N TYR A 69 -11.73 -2.67 10.32
CA TYR A 69 -11.23 -3.07 9.01
C TYR A 69 -10.21 -2.04 8.52
N ILE A 70 -9.01 -2.50 8.19
CA ILE A 70 -7.88 -1.70 7.73
C ILE A 70 -7.52 -2.13 6.31
N ASP A 71 -7.63 -1.22 5.36
CA ASP A 71 -7.27 -1.51 3.97
C ASP A 71 -5.94 -0.87 3.59
N ASN A 72 -4.92 -1.71 3.39
CA ASN A 72 -3.60 -1.28 2.93
C ASN A 72 -3.46 -1.24 1.41
N THR A 73 -4.53 -1.52 0.67
CA THR A 73 -4.56 -1.44 -0.80
C THR A 73 -4.37 0.00 -1.26
N THR A 74 -3.60 0.20 -2.32
CA THR A 74 -3.66 1.45 -3.09
C THR A 74 -4.86 1.38 -4.04
N ALA A 75 -5.94 2.07 -3.66
CA ALA A 75 -7.23 2.09 -4.31
C ALA A 75 -7.73 3.52 -4.55
N SER A 76 -8.92 3.69 -5.11
CA SER A 76 -9.53 5.02 -5.24
C SER A 76 -10.03 5.56 -3.89
N ALA A 77 -10.04 6.89 -3.73
CA ALA A 77 -10.68 7.52 -2.59
C ALA A 77 -12.21 7.29 -2.59
N THR A 78 -12.78 7.00 -3.75
CA THR A 78 -14.21 6.70 -3.91
C THR A 78 -14.57 5.37 -3.25
N ILE A 79 -13.83 4.29 -3.52
CA ILE A 79 -14.09 2.99 -2.89
C ILE A 79 -13.83 3.05 -1.38
N ALA A 80 -12.83 3.80 -0.93
CA ALA A 80 -12.57 3.98 0.50
C ALA A 80 -13.76 4.64 1.22
N ARG A 81 -14.37 5.66 0.62
CA ARG A 81 -15.58 6.30 1.17
C ARG A 81 -16.79 5.36 1.12
N GLU A 82 -16.98 4.59 0.05
CA GLU A 82 -18.05 3.58 -0.08
C GLU A 82 -17.95 2.53 1.04
N ILE A 83 -16.76 2.01 1.30
CA ILE A 83 -16.50 1.04 2.37
C ILE A 83 -16.74 1.67 3.76
N TYR A 84 -16.28 2.91 3.97
CA TYR A 84 -16.49 3.62 5.22
C TYR A 84 -17.99 3.79 5.53
N ASP A 85 -18.78 4.20 4.54
CA ASP A 85 -20.24 4.38 4.73
C ASP A 85 -20.92 3.04 5.03
N TYR A 86 -20.48 1.96 4.39
CA TYR A 86 -20.94 0.62 4.70
C TYR A 86 -20.56 0.20 6.14
N ALA A 87 -19.32 0.43 6.54
CA ALA A 87 -18.83 0.12 7.88
C ALA A 87 -19.62 0.82 8.97
N LYS A 88 -19.90 2.11 8.78
CA LYS A 88 -20.72 2.92 9.70
C LYS A 88 -22.11 2.36 9.86
N LYS A 89 -22.79 1.97 8.77
CA LYS A 89 -24.14 1.37 8.79
C LYS A 89 -24.18 0.02 9.50
N ASN A 90 -23.05 -0.72 9.48
CA ASN A 90 -22.94 -2.07 10.04
C ASN A 90 -22.21 -2.14 11.38
N ASN A 91 -21.87 -0.98 11.99
CA ASN A 91 -21.28 -0.85 13.32
C ASN A 91 -19.88 -1.50 13.46
N PHE A 92 -19.01 -1.38 12.45
CA PHE A 92 -17.59 -1.65 12.57
C PHE A 92 -16.76 -0.44 12.11
N GLY A 93 -15.49 -0.36 12.52
CA GLY A 93 -14.58 0.71 12.12
C GLY A 93 -13.95 0.45 10.76
N PHE A 94 -13.56 1.52 10.06
CA PHE A 94 -12.81 1.43 8.80
C PHE A 94 -11.70 2.48 8.73
N LEU A 95 -10.55 2.03 8.24
CA LEU A 95 -9.40 2.89 7.91
C LEU A 95 -8.90 2.55 6.51
N ASP A 96 -8.82 3.54 5.63
CA ASP A 96 -8.00 3.44 4.42
C ASP A 96 -6.56 3.77 4.81
N ALA A 97 -5.67 2.82 4.62
CA ALA A 97 -4.32 2.85 5.17
C ALA A 97 -3.25 2.40 4.15
N PRO A 98 -3.25 2.95 2.91
CA PRO A 98 -2.24 2.59 1.93
C PRO A 98 -0.83 2.84 2.44
N VAL A 99 0.11 2.04 1.91
CA VAL A 99 1.48 1.98 2.41
C VAL A 99 2.50 2.40 1.37
N SER A 100 3.68 2.81 1.83
CA SER A 100 4.87 3.04 1.02
C SER A 100 6.08 2.38 1.68
N GLY A 101 7.00 1.81 0.86
CA GLY A 101 8.20 1.11 1.34
C GLY A 101 8.48 -0.19 0.59
N GLY A 102 7.52 -0.65 -0.25
CA GLY A 102 7.66 -1.87 -1.05
C GLY A 102 7.78 -3.15 -0.20
N GLN A 103 8.22 -4.23 -0.84
CA GLN A 103 8.38 -5.53 -0.19
C GLN A 103 9.39 -5.46 0.96
N ALA A 104 10.54 -4.85 0.75
CA ALA A 104 11.57 -4.72 1.77
C ALA A 104 11.08 -3.94 3.00
N GLY A 105 10.29 -2.87 2.81
CA GLY A 105 9.66 -2.14 3.90
C GLY A 105 8.66 -2.99 4.68
N ALA A 106 7.90 -3.85 4.01
CA ALA A 106 6.96 -4.75 4.66
C ALA A 106 7.67 -5.83 5.48
N GLU A 107 8.68 -6.49 4.91
CA GLU A 107 9.46 -7.55 5.56
C GLU A 107 10.22 -7.05 6.79
N ASN A 108 10.70 -5.82 6.75
CA ASN A 108 11.44 -5.19 7.85
C ASN A 108 10.56 -4.42 8.85
N GLY A 109 9.22 -4.45 8.72
CA GLY A 109 8.32 -3.68 9.58
C GLY A 109 8.55 -2.16 9.48
N ALA A 110 8.99 -1.67 8.34
CA ALA A 110 9.46 -0.30 8.13
C ALA A 110 8.62 0.49 7.10
N LEU A 111 7.35 0.14 6.93
CA LEU A 111 6.45 0.85 6.03
C LEU A 111 6.10 2.25 6.55
N THR A 112 5.80 3.15 5.62
CA THR A 112 5.09 4.39 5.92
C THR A 112 3.62 4.19 5.59
N VAL A 113 2.72 4.51 6.54
CA VAL A 113 1.28 4.27 6.42
C VAL A 113 0.53 5.61 6.44
N MET A 114 -0.21 5.88 5.39
CA MET A 114 -1.03 7.09 5.23
C MET A 114 -2.49 6.73 5.55
N ILE A 115 -3.07 7.30 6.61
CA ILE A 115 -4.33 6.80 7.14
C ILE A 115 -5.44 7.85 7.02
N GLY A 116 -6.59 7.40 6.52
CA GLY A 116 -7.86 8.12 6.56
C GLY A 116 -8.91 7.34 7.34
N GLY A 117 -9.79 8.05 8.05
CA GLY A 117 -10.86 7.45 8.83
C GLY A 117 -11.15 8.17 10.15
N ASP A 118 -11.86 7.52 11.05
CA ASP A 118 -12.20 8.07 12.35
C ASP A 118 -11.05 7.90 13.35
N LYS A 119 -10.83 8.94 14.17
CA LYS A 119 -9.76 8.92 15.20
C LYS A 119 -9.89 7.76 16.19
N LYS A 120 -11.10 7.39 16.61
CA LYS A 120 -11.33 6.27 17.53
C LYS A 120 -10.82 4.94 16.94
N ASP A 121 -11.05 4.71 15.65
CA ASP A 121 -10.68 3.50 14.96
C ASP A 121 -9.14 3.49 14.72
N PHE A 122 -8.57 4.66 14.41
CA PHE A 122 -7.12 4.86 14.36
C PHE A 122 -6.45 4.55 15.69
N ASP A 123 -6.95 5.12 16.81
CA ASP A 123 -6.37 4.89 18.14
C ASP A 123 -6.41 3.39 18.51
N LYS A 124 -7.51 2.71 18.17
CA LYS A 124 -7.69 1.27 18.41
C LYS A 124 -6.73 0.42 17.55
N ALA A 125 -6.51 0.78 16.29
CA ALA A 125 -5.68 0.03 15.34
C ALA A 125 -4.18 0.36 15.43
N SER A 126 -3.80 1.53 15.96
CA SER A 126 -2.42 2.02 16.00
C SER A 126 -1.41 1.03 16.59
N PRO A 127 -1.69 0.31 17.71
CA PRO A 127 -0.74 -0.67 18.25
C PRO A 127 -0.41 -1.80 17.26
N ILE A 128 -1.40 -2.22 16.45
CA ILE A 128 -1.21 -3.28 15.47
C ILE A 128 -0.47 -2.73 14.23
N ILE A 129 -0.85 -1.54 13.75
CA ILE A 129 -0.20 -0.90 12.60
C ILE A 129 1.27 -0.61 12.89
N ASN A 130 1.63 -0.28 14.13
CA ASN A 130 3.02 -0.10 14.57
C ASN A 130 3.89 -1.34 14.38
N CYS A 131 3.31 -2.55 14.36
CA CYS A 131 4.07 -3.78 14.17
C CYS A 131 4.74 -3.86 12.78
N TYR A 132 4.22 -3.15 11.78
CA TYR A 132 4.73 -3.18 10.41
C TYR A 132 5.09 -1.81 9.84
N SER A 133 5.03 -0.75 10.66
CA SER A 133 5.29 0.62 10.19
C SER A 133 6.37 1.33 11.01
N LYS A 134 7.24 2.05 10.33
CA LYS A 134 8.17 3.02 10.94
C LYS A 134 7.55 4.39 11.15
N LYS A 135 6.48 4.70 10.39
CA LYS A 135 5.75 5.97 10.48
C LYS A 135 4.32 5.76 10.01
N MET A 136 3.37 6.20 10.80
CA MET A 136 1.97 6.29 10.42
C MET A 136 1.37 7.62 10.87
N LYS A 137 0.34 8.08 10.18
CA LYS A 137 -0.40 9.28 10.58
C LYS A 137 -1.84 9.23 10.07
N LEU A 138 -2.79 9.60 10.93
CA LEU A 138 -4.15 9.93 10.52
C LEU A 138 -4.14 11.30 9.85
N LEU A 139 -4.53 11.34 8.58
CA LEU A 139 -4.42 12.52 7.70
C LEU A 139 -5.76 13.22 7.46
N GLY A 140 -6.85 12.60 7.90
CA GLY A 140 -8.20 13.14 7.74
C GLY A 140 -9.27 12.07 7.74
N LYS A 141 -10.44 12.41 7.21
CA LYS A 141 -11.59 11.51 7.05
C LYS A 141 -11.27 10.36 6.08
N ALA A 142 -12.16 9.37 6.00
CA ALA A 142 -12.05 8.28 5.04
C ALA A 142 -11.81 8.78 3.61
N GLY A 143 -10.85 8.14 2.92
CA GLY A 143 -10.31 8.53 1.62
C GLY A 143 -9.07 9.42 1.70
N SER A 144 -8.76 10.04 2.86
CA SER A 144 -7.57 10.91 2.99
C SER A 144 -6.26 10.13 2.91
N GLY A 145 -6.23 8.88 3.34
CA GLY A 145 -5.07 7.99 3.17
C GLY A 145 -4.80 7.74 1.68
N GLN A 146 -5.84 7.42 0.90
CA GLN A 146 -5.73 7.21 -0.55
C GLN A 146 -5.30 8.49 -1.27
N LEU A 147 -5.87 9.65 -0.92
CA LEU A 147 -5.43 10.94 -1.48
C LEU A 147 -3.95 11.23 -1.18
N ALA A 148 -3.51 10.99 0.05
CA ALA A 148 -2.09 11.13 0.41
C ALA A 148 -1.21 10.14 -0.36
N LYS A 149 -1.68 8.91 -0.61
CA LYS A 149 -0.98 7.94 -1.46
C LYS A 149 -0.90 8.43 -2.91
N MET A 150 -1.93 9.07 -3.46
CA MET A 150 -1.87 9.68 -4.78
C MET A 150 -0.77 10.76 -4.86
N VAL A 151 -0.66 11.63 -3.85
CA VAL A 151 0.44 12.62 -3.76
C VAL A 151 1.80 11.90 -3.78
N ASN A 152 1.96 10.84 -2.95
CA ASN A 152 3.19 10.05 -2.92
C ASN A 152 3.52 9.45 -4.30
N GLN A 153 2.53 8.92 -5.03
CA GLN A 153 2.76 8.27 -6.33
C GLN A 153 3.09 9.30 -7.42
N ILE A 154 2.48 10.49 -7.41
CA ILE A 154 2.83 11.60 -8.31
C ILE A 154 4.31 11.99 -8.11
N CYS A 155 4.74 12.15 -6.85
CA CYS A 155 6.13 12.48 -6.54
C CYS A 155 7.09 11.37 -7.02
N ILE A 156 6.79 10.11 -6.75
CA ILE A 156 7.65 8.99 -7.19
C ILE A 156 7.75 8.94 -8.72
N ALA A 157 6.64 9.08 -9.43
CA ALA A 157 6.63 9.04 -10.89
C ALA A 157 7.50 10.16 -11.49
N GLY A 158 7.37 11.39 -11.00
CA GLY A 158 8.17 12.51 -11.44
C GLY A 158 9.67 12.32 -11.15
N LEU A 159 10.01 11.86 -9.93
CA LEU A 159 11.39 11.59 -9.54
C LEU A 159 12.03 10.49 -10.38
N VAL A 160 11.35 9.38 -10.62
CA VAL A 160 11.87 8.26 -11.42
C VAL A 160 12.04 8.69 -12.87
N GLN A 161 11.08 9.42 -13.44
CA GLN A 161 11.20 9.94 -14.81
C GLN A 161 12.40 10.88 -14.94
N GLY A 162 12.53 11.87 -14.04
CA GLY A 162 13.64 12.80 -14.06
C GLY A 162 15.00 12.12 -13.90
N LEU A 163 15.11 11.14 -13.01
CA LEU A 163 16.32 10.35 -12.82
C LEU A 163 16.67 9.55 -14.07
N SER A 164 15.68 8.93 -14.72
CA SER A 164 15.88 8.15 -15.95
C SER A 164 16.40 9.03 -17.10
N GLU A 165 15.83 10.21 -17.27
CA GLU A 165 16.28 11.17 -18.28
C GLU A 165 17.70 11.67 -17.99
N GLY A 166 18.01 11.97 -16.71
CA GLY A 166 19.34 12.42 -16.29
C GLY A 166 20.41 11.34 -16.51
N ILE A 167 20.12 10.09 -16.16
CA ILE A 167 21.03 8.96 -16.39
C ILE A 167 21.27 8.77 -17.89
N ASN A 168 20.22 8.73 -18.71
CA ASN A 168 20.34 8.58 -20.15
C ASN A 168 21.13 9.72 -20.79
N PHE A 169 20.89 10.97 -20.36
CA PHE A 169 21.67 12.12 -20.82
C PHE A 169 23.15 11.95 -20.48
N GLY A 170 23.48 11.62 -19.23
CA GLY A 170 24.88 11.45 -18.80
C GLY A 170 25.61 10.34 -19.56
N ILE A 171 24.97 9.19 -19.77
CA ILE A 171 25.51 8.09 -20.58
C ILE A 171 25.82 8.57 -22.01
N LYS A 172 24.89 9.28 -22.65
CA LYS A 172 25.10 9.79 -24.01
C LYS A 172 26.17 10.89 -24.09
N ALA A 173 26.36 11.64 -23.01
CA ALA A 173 27.42 12.64 -22.88
C ALA A 173 28.79 12.02 -22.52
N GLY A 174 28.90 10.71 -22.37
CA GLY A 174 30.15 10.01 -22.07
C GLY A 174 30.59 10.11 -20.59
N LEU A 175 29.67 10.44 -19.67
CA LEU A 175 29.99 10.55 -18.26
C LEU A 175 29.95 9.17 -17.57
N ASN A 176 30.81 8.99 -16.56
CA ASN A 176 30.68 7.87 -15.64
C ASN A 176 29.51 8.14 -14.67
N MET A 177 28.38 7.47 -14.88
CA MET A 177 27.16 7.74 -14.13
C MET A 177 27.24 7.33 -12.65
N GLU A 178 28.08 6.38 -12.28
CA GLU A 178 28.29 6.05 -10.87
C GLU A 178 28.95 7.22 -10.13
N GLU A 179 30.00 7.81 -10.69
CA GLU A 179 30.69 8.98 -10.13
C GLU A 179 29.78 10.22 -10.10
N VAL A 180 28.99 10.42 -11.16
CA VAL A 180 28.03 11.53 -11.22
C VAL A 180 27.00 11.40 -10.09
N ILE A 181 26.41 10.22 -9.91
CA ILE A 181 25.39 10.00 -8.86
C ILE A 181 26.01 10.11 -7.47
N GLU A 182 27.25 9.62 -7.26
CA GLU A 182 27.95 9.79 -5.98
C GLU A 182 28.00 11.27 -5.55
N VAL A 183 28.31 12.15 -6.47
CA VAL A 183 28.38 13.59 -6.21
C VAL A 183 26.99 14.22 -6.03
N ILE A 184 26.08 14.06 -7.02
CA ILE A 184 24.81 14.78 -7.03
C ILE A 184 23.83 14.26 -5.97
N SER A 185 24.01 13.03 -5.48
CA SER A 185 23.21 12.48 -4.38
C SER A 185 23.44 13.18 -3.03
N LYS A 186 24.46 14.02 -2.92
CA LYS A 186 24.75 14.84 -1.73
C LYS A 186 24.26 16.27 -1.88
N GLY A 187 23.70 16.62 -3.02
CA GLY A 187 23.16 17.95 -3.33
C GLY A 187 21.63 17.99 -3.37
N ALA A 188 21.10 19.10 -3.89
CA ALA A 188 19.66 19.36 -3.95
C ALA A 188 18.87 18.39 -4.83
N ALA A 189 19.51 17.65 -5.72
CA ALA A 189 18.87 16.64 -6.59
C ALA A 189 18.67 15.28 -5.88
N GLN A 190 19.17 15.13 -4.64
CA GLN A 190 19.07 13.87 -3.89
C GLN A 190 17.62 13.38 -3.78
N SER A 191 17.45 12.09 -3.92
CA SER A 191 16.20 11.40 -3.63
C SER A 191 16.45 9.94 -3.26
N TRP A 192 15.52 9.33 -2.53
CA TRP A 192 15.58 7.90 -2.23
C TRP A 192 15.70 7.07 -3.52
N GLN A 193 15.00 7.47 -4.58
CA GLN A 193 15.05 6.78 -5.87
C GLN A 193 16.45 6.85 -6.50
N MET A 194 17.09 8.02 -6.42
CA MET A 194 18.48 8.18 -6.89
C MET A 194 19.41 7.25 -6.13
N GLU A 195 19.40 7.24 -4.80
CA GLU A 195 20.32 6.44 -4.00
C GLU A 195 20.09 4.92 -4.11
N ASN A 196 18.85 4.48 -4.32
CA ASN A 196 18.49 3.07 -4.25
C ASN A 196 18.16 2.42 -5.60
N ARG A 197 18.09 3.19 -6.70
CA ARG A 197 17.70 2.67 -8.02
C ARG A 197 18.69 2.93 -9.14
N TYR A 198 19.60 3.88 -9.00
CA TYR A 198 20.48 4.27 -10.09
C TYR A 198 21.31 3.10 -10.66
N LYS A 199 21.86 2.24 -9.80
CA LYS A 199 22.66 1.09 -10.24
C LYS A 199 21.86 0.14 -11.11
N THR A 200 20.69 -0.26 -10.65
CA THR A 200 19.81 -1.16 -11.42
C THR A 200 19.35 -0.52 -12.73
N MET A 201 19.17 0.82 -12.76
CA MET A 201 18.83 1.55 -13.99
C MET A 201 19.98 1.57 -14.98
N ILE A 202 21.23 1.80 -14.53
CA ILE A 202 22.42 1.76 -15.37
C ILE A 202 22.67 0.34 -15.92
N GLU A 203 22.43 -0.68 -15.09
CA GLU A 203 22.62 -2.09 -15.43
C GLU A 203 21.44 -2.72 -16.20
N ASP A 204 20.41 -1.93 -16.56
CA ASP A 204 19.18 -2.41 -17.23
C ASP A 204 18.47 -3.54 -16.46
N LYS A 205 18.46 -3.47 -15.11
CA LYS A 205 17.86 -4.46 -14.21
C LYS A 205 16.64 -3.87 -13.50
N PHE A 206 15.46 -4.37 -13.82
CA PHE A 206 14.18 -3.81 -13.33
C PHE A 206 13.30 -4.79 -12.55
N ASP A 207 13.78 -6.01 -12.29
CA ASP A 207 13.00 -7.06 -11.63
C ASP A 207 13.15 -7.00 -10.08
N PHE A 208 12.67 -5.92 -9.49
CA PHE A 208 12.72 -5.66 -8.04
C PHE A 208 11.35 -5.29 -7.42
N GLY A 209 10.27 -5.64 -8.09
CA GLY A 209 8.90 -5.34 -7.65
C GLY A 209 8.37 -4.00 -8.13
N PHE A 210 7.11 -3.74 -7.83
CA PHE A 210 6.35 -2.57 -8.24
C PHE A 210 6.37 -2.30 -9.75
N ALA A 211 5.79 -3.22 -10.51
CA ALA A 211 5.71 -3.13 -11.98
C ALA A 211 5.05 -1.82 -12.44
N VAL A 212 5.46 -1.33 -13.63
CA VAL A 212 4.95 -0.09 -14.26
C VAL A 212 3.42 -0.07 -14.33
N ASN A 213 2.76 -1.21 -14.54
CA ASN A 213 1.31 -1.29 -14.57
C ASN A 213 0.64 -0.85 -13.25
N TRP A 214 1.29 -1.07 -12.10
CA TRP A 214 0.80 -0.58 -10.81
C TRP A 214 0.92 0.93 -10.70
N MET A 215 2.02 1.51 -11.16
CA MET A 215 2.18 2.97 -11.21
C MET A 215 1.15 3.61 -12.16
N ARG A 216 0.93 3.01 -13.35
CA ARG A 216 -0.11 3.49 -14.28
C ARG A 216 -1.50 3.46 -13.65
N LYS A 217 -1.84 2.42 -12.92
CA LYS A 217 -3.10 2.32 -12.16
C LYS A 217 -3.19 3.43 -11.11
N ASP A 218 -2.13 3.64 -10.33
CA ASP A 218 -2.12 4.63 -9.25
C ASP A 218 -2.25 6.06 -9.80
N LEU A 219 -1.53 6.38 -10.87
CA LEU A 219 -1.64 7.68 -11.55
C LEU A 219 -3.01 7.89 -12.21
N LYS A 220 -3.66 6.82 -12.69
CA LYS A 220 -5.03 6.90 -13.18
C LYS A 220 -5.98 7.36 -12.07
N PHE A 221 -5.89 6.81 -10.87
CA PHE A 221 -6.68 7.28 -9.72
C PHE A 221 -6.42 8.76 -9.41
N ALA A 222 -5.15 9.19 -9.45
CA ALA A 222 -4.81 10.59 -9.24
C ALA A 222 -5.43 11.52 -10.30
N LEU A 223 -5.39 11.12 -11.58
CA LEU A 223 -6.01 11.88 -12.68
C LEU A 223 -7.55 11.91 -12.57
N GLU A 224 -8.18 10.80 -12.17
CA GLU A 224 -9.63 10.75 -11.96
C GLU A 224 -10.07 11.64 -10.79
N GLU A 225 -9.30 11.68 -9.71
CA GLU A 225 -9.60 12.56 -8.58
C GLU A 225 -9.33 14.04 -8.92
N ALA A 226 -8.27 14.34 -9.67
CA ALA A 226 -7.97 15.70 -10.12
C ALA A 226 -9.09 16.32 -10.97
N LYS A 227 -9.84 15.51 -11.75
CA LYS A 227 -11.00 15.99 -12.52
C LYS A 227 -12.19 16.41 -11.63
N LYS A 228 -12.22 16.01 -10.37
CA LYS A 228 -13.29 16.37 -9.42
C LYS A 228 -12.96 17.66 -8.65
N ASN A 229 -11.69 18.04 -8.66
CA ASN A 229 -11.15 19.21 -7.96
C ASN A 229 -10.87 20.36 -8.93
#